data_30ef8762dcb01e427e9e558739f1f54d
#
_entry.id   30ef8762dcb01e427e9e558739f1f54d
#
_cell.length_a   1.000
_cell.length_b   1.000
_cell.length_c   1.000
_cell.angle_alpha   90.00
_cell.angle_beta   90.00
_cell.angle_gamma   90.00
#
_symmetry.space_group_name_H-M   'P 1'
#
loop_
_entity.id
_entity.type
_entity.pdbx_description
1 polymer ?
#
loop_
_entity_poly.entity_id
_entity_poly.type
_entity_poly.pdbx_seq_one_letter_code
_entity_poly.pdbx_strand_id
1 'polypeptide(L)'
;MDPIDAGRLRADLEQLVRIPSIAFDGHPTEPLHEAAELVRGLLPGSRYVDVPGEAPSVYAEYGTPGDGPTVLLYAHYDVQPAPTDGWQSDPFAPTERGGRLFARGAADDKSGVVMHLAALRAHGFDPPVHTKVLIEGSEENGRQRILEVVDAQPDLMRADVLVIADGGNWKLGEPTLCTTLRGHGKLTVTLRTLQNALHSGQFGGAAPDALLGLTRLLASLHDDTGDVAVDGLSDSAWDGADLPEADFRRQAGVLDGVQLVGTGSVADRLWSRHAISVLGLDAPAVEGAGNIVIPSARAKVAVRVPPGADPVASMEAVERHLRAHTPWGATVEIAVEPASSPLSLHADAAAATALETAYGKPVAVMGSGGSIPLVARLAEVYPDAKIVLWGAQDSDAAQIHAANESVDLAELEAMARTQALFLTQLAEG
;
A
#
# COMPACT_ATOMS: atom_id res chain seq x y z
N MET A 1 28.68 -14.86 -3.49
CA MET A 1 27.95 -13.77 -2.82
C MET A 1 28.72 -13.35 -1.57
N ASP A 2 29.03 -12.07 -1.47
CA ASP A 2 29.65 -11.48 -0.27
C ASP A 2 28.58 -11.25 0.83
N PRO A 3 28.97 -11.15 2.12
CA PRO A 3 28.04 -10.80 3.17
C PRO A 3 27.49 -9.37 2.98
N ILE A 4 26.27 -9.12 3.45
CA ILE A 4 25.67 -7.78 3.45
C ILE A 4 26.49 -6.87 4.38
N ASP A 5 26.91 -5.72 3.85
CA ASP A 5 27.56 -4.66 4.65
C ASP A 5 26.47 -3.81 5.34
N ALA A 6 26.13 -4.17 6.57
CA ALA A 6 25.11 -3.49 7.36
C ALA A 6 25.42 -2.00 7.60
N GLY A 7 26.72 -1.65 7.75
CA GLY A 7 27.14 -0.26 7.93
C GLY A 7 26.86 0.58 6.70
N ARG A 8 27.14 0.04 5.52
CA ARG A 8 26.88 0.69 4.25
C ARG A 8 25.39 0.77 3.94
N LEU A 9 24.66 -0.32 4.16
CA LEU A 9 23.21 -0.39 4.00
C LEU A 9 22.52 0.73 4.78
N ARG A 10 22.86 0.86 6.05
CA ARG A 10 22.41 1.94 6.93
C ARG A 10 22.80 3.32 6.41
N ALA A 11 24.07 3.54 6.03
CA ALA A 11 24.55 4.84 5.59
C ALA A 11 23.84 5.31 4.31
N ASP A 12 23.54 4.40 3.37
CA ASP A 12 22.79 4.72 2.16
C ASP A 12 21.33 5.09 2.48
N LEU A 13 20.69 4.37 3.41
CA LEU A 13 19.33 4.71 3.87
C LEU A 13 19.32 6.11 4.54
N GLU A 14 20.27 6.37 5.44
CA GLU A 14 20.39 7.67 6.11
C GLU A 14 20.58 8.83 5.12
N GLN A 15 21.29 8.62 4.01
CA GLN A 15 21.44 9.63 2.96
C GLN A 15 20.12 9.87 2.24
N LEU A 16 19.42 8.81 1.84
CA LEU A 16 18.15 8.90 1.12
C LEU A 16 17.06 9.57 1.95
N VAL A 17 16.88 9.19 3.23
CA VAL A 17 15.81 9.73 4.06
C VAL A 17 16.01 11.21 4.45
N ARG A 18 17.23 11.75 4.31
CA ARG A 18 17.48 13.20 4.51
C ARG A 18 16.87 14.05 3.42
N ILE A 19 16.54 13.47 2.26
CA ILE A 19 15.97 14.18 1.13
C ILE A 19 14.45 14.09 1.22
N PRO A 20 13.72 15.22 1.38
CA PRO A 20 12.27 15.24 1.47
C PRO A 20 11.63 15.13 0.08
N SER A 21 11.78 13.99 -0.57
CA SER A 21 11.31 13.69 -1.92
C SER A 21 9.80 13.45 -1.97
N ILE A 22 9.02 14.49 -1.68
CA ILE A 22 7.56 14.44 -1.61
C ILE A 22 6.96 14.72 -3.00
N ALA A 23 6.31 13.72 -3.63
CA ALA A 23 5.76 13.80 -4.98
C ALA A 23 4.32 14.34 -5.05
N PHE A 24 3.95 15.27 -4.18
CA PHE A 24 2.60 15.84 -4.10
C PHE A 24 2.55 17.30 -4.57
N ASP A 25 1.39 17.72 -5.09
CA ASP A 25 1.15 19.11 -5.45
C ASP A 25 1.38 20.05 -4.26
N GLY A 26 2.02 21.18 -4.53
CA GLY A 26 2.34 22.18 -3.52
C GLY A 26 3.67 21.95 -2.80
N HIS A 27 4.38 20.86 -3.08
CA HIS A 27 5.74 20.60 -2.62
C HIS A 27 6.78 20.93 -3.69
N PRO A 28 8.02 21.29 -3.30
CA PRO A 28 9.11 21.56 -4.26
C PRO A 28 9.51 20.25 -4.97
N THR A 29 9.86 20.35 -6.24
CA THR A 29 10.29 19.20 -7.06
C THR A 29 11.79 18.95 -7.02
N GLU A 30 12.58 19.93 -6.56
CA GLU A 30 14.03 19.82 -6.47
C GLU A 30 14.49 18.62 -5.62
N PRO A 31 13.89 18.32 -4.44
CA PRO A 31 14.27 17.15 -3.66
C PRO A 31 14.00 15.81 -4.38
N LEU A 32 12.98 15.75 -5.24
CA LEU A 32 12.73 14.55 -6.05
C LEU A 32 13.88 14.30 -7.04
N HIS A 33 14.36 15.36 -7.72
CA HIS A 33 15.51 15.25 -8.61
C HIS A 33 16.81 14.95 -7.85
N GLU A 34 16.99 15.51 -6.63
CA GLU A 34 18.12 15.20 -5.77
C GLU A 34 18.12 13.71 -5.37
N ALA A 35 16.98 13.18 -4.98
CA ALA A 35 16.84 11.76 -4.65
C ALA A 35 17.10 10.86 -5.86
N ALA A 36 16.56 11.21 -7.04
CA ALA A 36 16.82 10.49 -8.28
C ALA A 36 18.32 10.47 -8.62
N GLU A 37 19.02 11.61 -8.49
CA GLU A 37 20.46 11.71 -8.75
C GLU A 37 21.28 10.89 -7.75
N LEU A 38 20.91 10.90 -6.46
CA LEU A 38 21.53 10.06 -5.45
C LEU A 38 21.35 8.58 -5.78
N VAL A 39 20.13 8.12 -6.07
CA VAL A 39 19.84 6.73 -6.47
C VAL A 39 20.65 6.36 -7.70
N ARG A 40 20.69 7.22 -8.72
CA ARG A 40 21.48 7.02 -9.93
C ARG A 40 22.97 6.89 -9.63
N GLY A 41 23.49 7.68 -8.72
CA GLY A 41 24.89 7.61 -8.28
C GLY A 41 25.24 6.33 -7.52
N LEU A 42 24.26 5.73 -6.84
CA LEU A 42 24.41 4.46 -6.11
C LEU A 42 24.30 3.21 -7.01
N LEU A 43 23.67 3.33 -8.18
CA LEU A 43 23.44 2.26 -9.16
C LEU A 43 24.34 2.47 -10.40
N PRO A 44 25.53 1.85 -10.48
CA PRO A 44 26.46 2.02 -11.60
C PRO A 44 25.81 1.67 -12.94
N GLY A 45 26.02 2.51 -13.96
CA GLY A 45 25.48 2.29 -15.31
C GLY A 45 23.98 2.59 -15.46
N SER A 46 23.33 3.08 -14.41
CA SER A 46 21.91 3.44 -14.47
C SER A 46 21.64 4.67 -15.36
N ARG A 47 20.39 4.77 -15.80
CA ARG A 47 19.85 5.89 -16.58
C ARG A 47 18.52 6.35 -16.04
N TYR A 48 18.10 7.54 -16.42
CA TYR A 48 16.75 7.99 -16.15
C TYR A 48 15.75 7.38 -17.14
N VAL A 49 14.55 7.16 -16.65
CA VAL A 49 13.36 6.85 -17.43
C VAL A 49 12.37 7.99 -17.16
N ASP A 50 12.03 8.71 -18.21
CA ASP A 50 11.07 9.82 -18.11
C ASP A 50 9.67 9.29 -17.85
N VAL A 51 9.03 9.81 -16.82
CA VAL A 51 7.63 9.57 -16.48
C VAL A 51 6.84 10.84 -16.75
N PRO A 52 5.82 10.82 -17.62
CA PRO A 52 5.13 12.02 -18.07
C PRO A 52 4.57 12.87 -16.92
N GLY A 53 5.11 14.08 -16.74
CA GLY A 53 4.68 15.05 -15.73
C GLY A 53 5.09 14.76 -14.31
N GLU A 54 5.97 13.76 -14.10
CA GLU A 54 6.48 13.36 -12.77
C GLU A 54 8.01 13.44 -12.72
N ALA A 55 8.58 13.18 -11.54
CA ALA A 55 10.01 13.00 -11.39
C ALA A 55 10.50 11.74 -12.13
N PRO A 56 11.74 11.73 -12.63
CA PRO A 56 12.23 10.60 -13.42
C PRO A 56 12.44 9.36 -12.56
N SER A 57 12.04 8.18 -13.07
CA SER A 57 12.46 6.92 -12.49
C SER A 57 13.94 6.63 -12.83
N VAL A 58 14.60 5.82 -12.00
CA VAL A 58 15.99 5.37 -12.24
C VAL A 58 15.96 3.89 -12.64
N TYR A 59 16.62 3.57 -13.75
CA TYR A 59 16.67 2.22 -14.32
C TYR A 59 18.09 1.74 -14.54
N ALA A 60 18.34 0.47 -14.25
CA ALA A 60 19.61 -0.21 -14.53
C ALA A 60 19.38 -1.67 -14.91
N GLU A 61 20.39 -2.28 -15.56
CA GLU A 61 20.44 -3.71 -15.85
C GLU A 61 21.78 -4.29 -15.46
N TYR A 62 21.79 -5.50 -14.90
CA TYR A 62 22.97 -6.21 -14.43
C TYR A 62 22.88 -7.71 -14.80
N GLY A 63 24.01 -8.38 -14.85
CA GLY A 63 24.08 -9.77 -15.28
C GLY A 63 23.90 -9.93 -16.79
N THR A 64 23.87 -11.17 -17.28
CA THR A 64 23.80 -11.50 -18.72
C THR A 64 22.41 -11.96 -19.08
N PRO A 65 21.74 -11.32 -20.09
CA PRO A 65 20.46 -11.82 -20.60
C PRO A 65 20.57 -13.25 -21.15
N GLY A 66 19.64 -14.12 -20.79
CA GLY A 66 19.57 -15.49 -21.28
C GLY A 66 20.24 -16.55 -20.41
N ASP A 67 20.94 -16.17 -19.34
CA ASP A 67 21.48 -17.08 -18.35
C ASP A 67 20.50 -17.24 -17.18
N GLY A 68 19.40 -17.99 -17.41
CA GLY A 68 18.33 -18.17 -16.43
C GLY A 68 17.21 -17.13 -16.53
N PRO A 69 16.35 -17.01 -15.51
CA PRO A 69 15.24 -16.07 -15.51
C PRO A 69 15.71 -14.60 -15.43
N THR A 70 14.93 -13.73 -16.05
CA THR A 70 15.09 -12.26 -15.85
C THR A 70 14.30 -11.84 -14.62
N VAL A 71 14.92 -11.05 -13.75
CA VAL A 71 14.30 -10.49 -12.53
C VAL A 71 14.15 -9.00 -12.67
N LEU A 72 12.99 -8.42 -12.32
CA LEU A 72 12.83 -6.99 -12.10
C LEU A 72 12.76 -6.71 -10.59
N LEU A 73 13.64 -5.86 -10.10
CA LEU A 73 13.62 -5.31 -8.73
C LEU A 73 12.98 -3.92 -8.78
N TYR A 74 11.87 -3.76 -8.09
CA TYR A 74 11.12 -2.51 -8.02
C TYR A 74 11.06 -1.97 -6.59
N ALA A 75 11.28 -0.67 -6.45
CA ALA A 75 11.08 0.13 -5.25
C ALA A 75 10.79 1.58 -5.65
N HIS A 76 10.44 2.45 -4.69
CA HIS A 76 10.28 3.88 -4.96
C HIS A 76 11.07 4.77 -3.99
N TYR A 77 11.42 5.99 -4.45
CA TYR A 77 12.20 6.94 -3.66
C TYR A 77 11.40 8.15 -3.19
N ASP A 78 10.20 8.35 -3.71
CA ASP A 78 9.30 9.39 -3.20
C ASP A 78 8.65 8.97 -1.90
N VAL A 79 8.07 9.91 -1.19
CA VAL A 79 7.52 9.71 0.13
C VAL A 79 6.25 10.51 0.35
N GLN A 80 5.38 10.05 1.26
CA GLN A 80 4.25 10.80 1.77
C GLN A 80 4.68 12.10 2.46
N PRO A 81 3.85 13.16 2.42
CA PRO A 81 4.04 14.32 3.29
C PRO A 81 4.13 13.91 4.76
N ALA A 82 5.04 14.51 5.50
CA ALA A 82 5.12 14.28 6.93
C ALA A 82 4.07 15.12 7.67
N PRO A 83 3.25 14.53 8.57
CA PRO A 83 2.38 15.30 9.45
C PRO A 83 3.19 16.34 10.25
N THR A 84 2.60 17.51 10.52
CA THR A 84 3.27 18.57 11.31
C THR A 84 3.43 18.19 12.78
N ASP A 85 2.55 17.34 13.29
CA ASP A 85 2.48 16.95 14.69
C ASP A 85 2.79 15.48 14.90
N GLY A 86 3.22 15.11 16.09
CA GLY A 86 3.41 13.72 16.53
C GLY A 86 4.81 13.16 16.33
N TRP A 87 5.70 13.80 15.56
CA TRP A 87 7.08 13.37 15.41
C TRP A 87 7.91 13.69 16.66
N GLN A 88 8.67 12.70 17.15
CA GLN A 88 9.62 12.86 18.27
C GLN A 88 10.99 13.39 17.82
N SER A 89 11.28 13.33 16.52
CA SER A 89 12.46 13.87 15.86
C SER A 89 12.05 14.49 14.52
N ASP A 90 12.87 15.33 13.91
CA ASP A 90 12.61 15.82 12.55
C ASP A 90 12.44 14.65 11.59
N PRO A 91 11.34 14.60 10.79
CA PRO A 91 11.04 13.48 9.88
C PRO A 91 12.11 13.23 8.83
N PHE A 92 12.94 14.21 8.50
CA PHE A 92 14.04 14.10 7.52
C PHE A 92 15.44 14.13 8.16
N ALA A 93 15.51 14.02 9.50
CA ALA A 93 16.77 13.81 10.23
C ALA A 93 16.79 12.40 10.82
N PRO A 94 17.41 11.40 10.10
CA PRO A 94 17.40 10.01 10.54
C PRO A 94 17.92 9.88 11.96
N THR A 95 17.12 9.26 12.82
CA THR A 95 17.39 9.14 14.26
C THR A 95 17.22 7.68 14.67
N GLU A 96 18.31 7.07 15.17
CA GLU A 96 18.23 5.70 15.69
C GLU A 96 17.72 5.71 17.13
N ARG A 97 16.77 4.83 17.41
CA ARG A 97 16.27 4.54 18.77
C ARG A 97 15.90 3.06 18.86
N GLY A 98 16.51 2.34 19.80
CA GLY A 98 16.15 0.94 20.06
C GLY A 98 16.34 -0.02 18.89
N GLY A 99 17.34 0.20 18.04
CA GLY A 99 17.60 -0.62 16.85
C GLY A 99 16.78 -0.25 15.62
N ARG A 100 15.92 0.78 15.72
CA ARG A 100 15.11 1.27 14.60
C ARG A 100 15.60 2.64 14.13
N LEU A 101 15.61 2.86 12.83
CA LEU A 101 15.89 4.15 12.20
C LEU A 101 14.56 4.88 11.93
N PHE A 102 14.35 5.99 12.61
CA PHE A 102 13.17 6.85 12.49
C PHE A 102 13.41 7.96 11.47
N ALA A 103 12.66 7.94 10.39
CA ALA A 103 12.55 9.01 9.40
C ALA A 103 11.37 8.73 8.45
N ARG A 104 10.83 9.75 7.78
CA ARG A 104 9.88 9.59 6.68
C ARG A 104 10.57 8.91 5.48
N GLY A 105 9.95 7.85 4.94
CA GLY A 105 10.53 7.02 3.88
C GLY A 105 11.51 5.97 4.39
N ALA A 106 11.72 5.84 5.71
CA ALA A 106 12.63 4.83 6.25
C ALA A 106 12.09 3.41 6.04
N ALA A 107 10.80 3.21 6.09
CA ALA A 107 10.13 1.95 5.81
C ALA A 107 9.51 1.94 4.42
N ASP A 108 8.89 3.03 4.00
CA ASP A 108 8.09 3.17 2.79
C ASP A 108 8.66 4.27 1.87
N ASP A 109 9.45 3.96 0.83
CA ASP A 109 10.03 2.66 0.47
C ASP A 109 11.54 2.79 0.18
N LYS A 110 12.21 3.80 0.80
CA LYS A 110 13.67 3.95 0.66
C LYS A 110 14.43 2.77 1.24
N SER A 111 13.81 2.01 2.17
CA SER A 111 14.32 0.73 2.64
C SER A 111 14.40 -0.31 1.52
N GLY A 112 13.41 -0.39 0.66
CA GLY A 112 13.41 -1.25 -0.52
C GLY A 112 14.50 -0.88 -1.52
N VAL A 113 14.71 0.42 -1.74
CA VAL A 113 15.80 0.92 -2.60
C VAL A 113 17.16 0.41 -2.11
N VAL A 114 17.47 0.61 -0.81
CA VAL A 114 18.78 0.21 -0.26
C VAL A 114 18.90 -1.30 -0.08
N MET A 115 17.80 -2.02 0.13
CA MET A 115 17.75 -3.48 0.15
C MET A 115 18.18 -4.06 -1.20
N HIS A 116 17.62 -3.58 -2.30
CA HIS A 116 18.01 -3.98 -3.66
C HIS A 116 19.47 -3.65 -3.94
N LEU A 117 19.90 -2.45 -3.57
CA LEU A 117 21.28 -2.01 -3.75
C LEU A 117 22.29 -2.89 -2.96
N ALA A 118 21.96 -3.26 -1.73
CA ALA A 118 22.82 -4.13 -0.91
C ALA A 118 22.91 -5.54 -1.49
N ALA A 119 21.81 -6.08 -2.00
CA ALA A 119 21.78 -7.38 -2.67
C ALA A 119 22.64 -7.38 -3.94
N LEU A 120 22.55 -6.34 -4.76
CA LEU A 120 23.39 -6.20 -5.97
C LEU A 120 24.88 -6.05 -5.62
N ARG A 121 25.22 -5.31 -4.57
CA ARG A 121 26.62 -5.18 -4.08
C ARG A 121 27.18 -6.51 -3.57
N ALA A 122 26.36 -7.31 -2.89
CA ALA A 122 26.76 -8.65 -2.45
C ALA A 122 27.17 -9.56 -3.60
N HIS A 123 26.70 -9.25 -4.81
CA HIS A 123 27.08 -9.89 -6.08
C HIS A 123 28.08 -9.05 -6.90
N GLY A 124 28.66 -7.97 -6.35
CA GLY A 124 29.58 -7.10 -7.07
C GLY A 124 28.97 -6.40 -8.29
N PHE A 125 27.64 -6.18 -8.31
CA PHE A 125 26.85 -5.72 -9.46
C PHE A 125 26.89 -6.67 -10.68
N ASP A 126 27.22 -7.93 -10.45
CA ASP A 126 27.16 -9.00 -11.45
C ASP A 126 26.35 -10.18 -10.87
N PRO A 127 25.02 -10.00 -10.69
CA PRO A 127 24.15 -11.04 -10.14
C PRO A 127 24.10 -12.26 -11.07
N PRO A 128 23.84 -13.47 -10.52
CA PRO A 128 23.88 -14.73 -11.28
C PRO A 128 22.70 -14.90 -12.25
N VAL A 129 21.74 -13.98 -12.24
CA VAL A 129 20.60 -13.92 -13.17
C VAL A 129 20.50 -12.51 -13.76
N HIS A 130 19.97 -12.38 -14.99
CA HIS A 130 19.71 -11.07 -15.57
C HIS A 130 18.76 -10.27 -14.69
N THR A 131 19.23 -9.16 -14.14
CA THR A 131 18.51 -8.37 -13.16
C THR A 131 18.31 -6.93 -13.65
N LYS A 132 17.06 -6.55 -13.82
CA LYS A 132 16.59 -5.19 -14.07
C LYS A 132 16.26 -4.53 -12.74
N VAL A 133 16.51 -3.24 -12.64
CA VAL A 133 16.15 -2.42 -11.47
C VAL A 133 15.37 -1.23 -11.94
N LEU A 134 14.23 -0.97 -11.33
CA LEU A 134 13.43 0.23 -11.54
C LEU A 134 13.11 0.85 -10.20
N ILE A 135 13.57 2.09 -9.98
CA ILE A 135 13.25 2.87 -8.79
C ILE A 135 12.40 4.05 -9.22
N GLU A 136 11.13 4.03 -8.82
CA GLU A 136 10.12 5.03 -9.17
C GLU A 136 10.23 6.28 -8.29
N GLY A 137 9.76 7.43 -8.79
CA GLY A 137 9.80 8.71 -8.06
C GLY A 137 8.43 9.37 -7.86
N SER A 138 7.34 8.63 -8.03
CA SER A 138 5.98 9.18 -7.96
C SER A 138 4.90 8.15 -7.60
N GLU A 139 5.25 7.08 -6.91
CA GLU A 139 4.30 6.04 -6.48
C GLU A 139 3.23 6.61 -5.54
N GLU A 140 3.66 7.34 -4.53
CA GLU A 140 2.89 7.80 -3.39
C GLU A 140 1.79 8.81 -3.73
N ASN A 141 1.92 9.55 -4.83
CA ASN A 141 0.93 10.53 -5.24
C ASN A 141 -0.34 9.92 -5.85
N GLY A 142 -0.32 8.62 -6.12
CA GLY A 142 -1.45 7.85 -6.65
C GLY A 142 -1.87 8.19 -8.09
N ARG A 143 -1.09 8.99 -8.82
CA ARG A 143 -1.39 9.36 -10.22
C ARG A 143 -1.06 8.23 -11.20
N GLN A 144 -0.22 7.28 -10.78
CA GLN A 144 0.12 6.05 -11.52
C GLN A 144 0.68 6.32 -12.93
N ARG A 145 1.41 7.42 -13.12
CA ARG A 145 1.97 7.80 -14.43
C ARG A 145 3.00 6.80 -14.95
N ILE A 146 3.61 6.01 -14.06
CA ILE A 146 4.50 4.91 -14.44
C ILE A 146 3.79 3.88 -15.34
N LEU A 147 2.47 3.73 -15.23
CA LEU A 147 1.70 2.83 -16.08
C LEU A 147 1.75 3.24 -17.57
N GLU A 148 1.85 4.55 -17.86
CA GLU A 148 2.04 5.04 -19.22
C GLU A 148 3.39 4.57 -19.79
N VAL A 149 4.43 4.46 -18.93
CA VAL A 149 5.74 3.91 -19.32
C VAL A 149 5.65 2.41 -19.56
N VAL A 150 4.93 1.66 -18.71
CA VAL A 150 4.67 0.22 -18.92
C VAL A 150 4.01 -0.02 -20.27
N ASP A 151 2.99 0.78 -20.61
CA ASP A 151 2.23 0.62 -21.85
C ASP A 151 3.06 1.02 -23.08
N ALA A 152 3.88 2.08 -22.98
CA ALA A 152 4.70 2.57 -24.08
C ALA A 152 5.97 1.76 -24.30
N GLN A 153 6.55 1.18 -23.25
CA GLN A 153 7.81 0.46 -23.25
C GLN A 153 7.71 -0.87 -22.48
N PRO A 154 6.87 -1.81 -22.93
CA PRO A 154 6.63 -3.06 -22.17
C PRO A 154 7.89 -3.88 -21.95
N ASP A 155 8.88 -3.82 -22.85
CA ASP A 155 10.13 -4.58 -22.68
C ASP A 155 11.02 -4.04 -21.56
N LEU A 156 10.83 -2.79 -21.14
CA LEU A 156 11.58 -2.20 -20.04
C LEU A 156 11.39 -2.99 -18.74
N MET A 157 10.13 -3.34 -18.43
CA MET A 157 9.78 -4.03 -17.19
C MET A 157 9.53 -5.52 -17.38
N ARG A 158 9.61 -6.06 -18.63
CA ARG A 158 9.43 -7.48 -18.89
C ARG A 158 10.45 -8.31 -18.12
N ALA A 159 9.95 -9.21 -17.29
CA ALA A 159 10.76 -10.12 -16.49
C ALA A 159 9.97 -11.40 -16.21
N ASP A 160 10.68 -12.48 -15.87
CA ASP A 160 10.06 -13.75 -15.45
C ASP A 160 9.66 -13.70 -13.97
N VAL A 161 10.37 -12.85 -13.20
CA VAL A 161 10.10 -12.61 -11.78
C VAL A 161 10.10 -11.11 -11.50
N LEU A 162 9.04 -10.63 -10.89
CA LEU A 162 8.87 -9.24 -10.46
C LEU A 162 8.97 -9.19 -8.92
N VAL A 163 9.97 -8.51 -8.41
CA VAL A 163 10.17 -8.33 -6.97
C VAL A 163 9.79 -6.90 -6.62
N ILE A 164 8.76 -6.75 -5.83
CA ILE A 164 8.23 -5.47 -5.36
C ILE A 164 8.64 -5.32 -3.89
N ALA A 165 9.48 -4.33 -3.60
CA ALA A 165 10.04 -4.13 -2.26
C ALA A 165 9.14 -3.31 -1.32
N ASP A 166 7.98 -2.88 -1.80
CA ASP A 166 6.99 -2.09 -1.07
C ASP A 166 6.06 -2.99 -0.24
N GLY A 167 6.62 -3.58 0.80
CA GLY A 167 5.92 -4.47 1.69
C GLY A 167 6.79 -4.91 2.88
N GLY A 168 6.35 -5.95 3.59
CA GLY A 168 7.12 -6.46 4.72
C GLY A 168 6.46 -7.60 5.45
N ASN A 169 7.03 -7.93 6.60
CA ASN A 169 6.57 -9.01 7.45
C ASN A 169 5.41 -8.55 8.34
N TRP A 170 4.47 -9.46 8.62
CA TRP A 170 3.36 -9.17 9.52
C TRP A 170 3.82 -8.91 10.96
N LYS A 171 5.02 -9.43 11.31
CA LYS A 171 5.66 -9.26 12.61
C LYS A 171 7.17 -9.27 12.46
N LEU A 172 7.85 -8.45 13.23
CA LEU A 172 9.30 -8.35 13.24
C LEU A 172 9.98 -9.70 13.49
N GLY A 173 10.91 -10.06 12.61
CA GLY A 173 11.68 -11.31 12.69
C GLY A 173 10.88 -12.58 12.38
N GLU A 174 9.68 -12.46 11.81
CA GLU A 174 8.87 -13.60 11.33
C GLU A 174 8.78 -13.53 9.80
N PRO A 175 9.56 -14.34 9.06
CA PRO A 175 9.62 -14.27 7.61
C PRO A 175 8.26 -14.59 6.98
N THR A 176 7.81 -13.73 6.09
CA THR A 176 6.46 -13.82 5.55
C THR A 176 6.46 -13.61 4.04
N LEU A 177 5.66 -14.41 3.32
CA LEU A 177 5.31 -14.17 1.92
C LEU A 177 3.91 -13.62 1.82
N CYS A 178 3.76 -12.48 1.17
CA CYS A 178 2.47 -11.93 0.80
C CYS A 178 1.97 -12.62 -0.47
N THR A 179 0.82 -13.32 -0.37
CA THR A 179 0.25 -14.09 -1.48
C THR A 179 -1.05 -13.50 -2.02
N THR A 180 -1.59 -12.47 -1.39
CA THR A 180 -2.81 -11.82 -1.88
C THR A 180 -2.78 -10.32 -1.65
N LEU A 181 -3.34 -9.58 -2.60
CA LEU A 181 -3.65 -8.16 -2.47
C LEU A 181 -5.15 -7.95 -2.68
N ARG A 182 -5.80 -7.15 -1.82
CA ARG A 182 -7.19 -6.76 -2.09
C ARG A 182 -7.24 -5.72 -3.19
N GLY A 183 -8.27 -5.81 -4.03
CA GLY A 183 -8.65 -4.74 -4.95
C GLY A 183 -9.20 -3.53 -4.19
N HIS A 184 -9.34 -2.42 -4.89
CA HIS A 184 -9.81 -1.16 -4.31
C HIS A 184 -10.75 -0.43 -5.26
N GLY A 185 -11.91 -0.03 -4.78
CA GLY A 185 -12.85 0.85 -5.47
C GLY A 185 -13.27 2.02 -4.57
N LYS A 186 -13.68 3.11 -5.20
CA LYS A 186 -14.23 4.29 -4.50
C LYS A 186 -15.54 4.71 -5.13
N LEU A 187 -16.41 5.29 -4.34
CA LEU A 187 -17.61 5.94 -4.82
C LEU A 187 -17.92 7.19 -3.99
N THR A 188 -18.54 8.15 -4.64
CA THR A 188 -19.05 9.36 -4.00
C THR A 188 -20.55 9.29 -3.99
N VAL A 189 -21.16 9.38 -2.81
CA VAL A 189 -22.61 9.36 -2.58
C VAL A 189 -23.07 10.74 -2.21
N THR A 190 -24.01 11.31 -2.97
CA THR A 190 -24.66 12.59 -2.65
C THR A 190 -26.14 12.35 -2.39
N LEU A 191 -26.62 12.71 -1.21
CA LEU A 191 -28.01 12.62 -0.83
C LEU A 191 -28.64 14.00 -0.77
N ARG A 192 -29.81 14.18 -1.43
CA ARG A 192 -30.58 15.41 -1.43
C ARG A 192 -32.00 15.17 -0.94
N THR A 193 -32.46 16.01 -0.02
CA THR A 193 -33.78 15.90 0.62
C THR A 193 -34.63 17.16 0.49
N LEU A 194 -33.99 18.33 0.32
CA LEU A 194 -34.67 19.63 0.30
C LEU A 194 -34.11 20.50 -0.85
N GLN A 195 -34.90 21.49 -1.26
CA GLN A 195 -34.44 22.49 -2.24
C GLN A 195 -33.48 23.51 -1.62
N ASN A 196 -33.75 23.92 -0.37
CA ASN A 196 -32.96 24.92 0.36
C ASN A 196 -32.82 24.53 1.83
N ALA A 197 -31.84 25.10 2.51
CA ALA A 197 -31.70 24.99 3.95
C ALA A 197 -32.89 25.61 4.68
N LEU A 198 -33.30 25.01 5.78
CA LEU A 198 -34.46 25.42 6.59
C LEU A 198 -34.06 25.65 8.04
N HIS A 199 -34.79 26.53 8.75
CA HIS A 199 -34.59 26.71 10.17
C HIS A 199 -35.05 25.46 10.98
N SER A 200 -34.11 24.86 11.70
CA SER A 200 -34.36 23.56 12.38
C SER A 200 -35.43 23.63 13.46
N GLY A 201 -35.58 24.76 14.13
CA GLY A 201 -36.64 24.97 15.15
C GLY A 201 -38.04 25.09 14.55
N GLN A 202 -38.18 25.47 13.28
CA GLN A 202 -39.47 25.56 12.61
C GLN A 202 -39.84 24.31 11.81
N PHE A 203 -38.86 23.65 11.22
CA PHE A 203 -39.09 22.56 10.27
C PHE A 203 -38.49 21.22 10.74
N GLY A 204 -37.61 21.24 11.76
CA GLY A 204 -37.01 20.03 12.31
C GLY A 204 -38.06 19.09 12.90
N GLY A 205 -37.81 17.81 12.83
CA GLY A 205 -38.77 16.75 13.25
C GLY A 205 -39.68 16.30 12.11
N ALA A 206 -39.96 17.14 11.10
CA ALA A 206 -40.76 16.81 9.93
C ALA A 206 -39.98 16.88 8.63
N ALA A 207 -39.20 17.92 8.43
CA ALA A 207 -38.35 18.05 7.24
C ALA A 207 -37.20 17.03 7.30
N PRO A 208 -36.98 16.25 6.22
CA PRO A 208 -35.88 15.25 6.18
C PRO A 208 -34.52 15.96 6.05
N ASP A 209 -33.68 15.77 7.06
CA ASP A 209 -32.31 16.29 7.08
C ASP A 209 -31.40 15.41 6.22
N ALA A 210 -30.65 16.00 5.27
CA ALA A 210 -29.82 15.22 4.36
C ALA A 210 -28.62 14.55 5.05
N LEU A 211 -28.03 15.17 6.08
CA LEU A 211 -26.93 14.56 6.82
C LEU A 211 -27.41 13.36 7.63
N LEU A 212 -28.55 13.48 8.33
CA LEU A 212 -29.16 12.37 9.03
C LEU A 212 -29.51 11.22 8.06
N GLY A 213 -30.07 11.56 6.89
CA GLY A 213 -30.38 10.59 5.84
C GLY A 213 -29.13 9.87 5.32
N LEU A 214 -28.06 10.61 5.03
CA LEU A 214 -26.79 10.05 4.58
C LEU A 214 -26.14 9.17 5.66
N THR A 215 -26.16 9.57 6.92
CA THR A 215 -25.66 8.77 8.04
C THR A 215 -26.38 7.43 8.15
N ARG A 216 -27.72 7.43 8.01
CA ARG A 216 -28.50 6.18 7.99
C ARG A 216 -28.16 5.30 6.79
N LEU A 217 -27.96 5.91 5.62
CA LEU A 217 -27.61 5.20 4.39
C LEU A 217 -26.22 4.56 4.52
N LEU A 218 -25.22 5.28 5.04
CA LEU A 218 -23.89 4.73 5.29
C LEU A 218 -23.91 3.62 6.35
N ALA A 219 -24.69 3.78 7.42
CA ALA A 219 -24.83 2.76 8.44
C ALA A 219 -25.43 1.44 7.91
N SER A 220 -26.26 1.48 6.84
CA SER A 220 -26.81 0.27 6.24
C SER A 220 -25.79 -0.61 5.52
N LEU A 221 -24.58 -0.12 5.28
CA LEU A 221 -23.50 -0.88 4.65
C LEU A 221 -22.94 -1.98 5.58
N HIS A 222 -23.20 -1.89 6.87
CA HIS A 222 -22.76 -2.85 7.87
C HIS A 222 -23.95 -3.29 8.75
N ASP A 223 -23.86 -4.51 9.26
CA ASP A 223 -24.78 -5.01 10.26
C ASP A 223 -24.39 -4.56 11.69
N ASP A 224 -25.16 -5.04 12.69
CA ASP A 224 -24.92 -4.68 14.09
C ASP A 224 -23.60 -5.23 14.66
N THR A 225 -22.96 -6.21 14.00
CA THR A 225 -21.65 -6.74 14.37
C THR A 225 -20.50 -6.02 13.66
N GLY A 226 -20.83 -5.22 12.65
CA GLY A 226 -19.87 -4.50 11.82
C GLY A 226 -19.39 -5.29 10.59
N ASP A 227 -19.96 -6.45 10.31
CA ASP A 227 -19.73 -7.16 9.04
C ASP A 227 -20.41 -6.41 7.89
N VAL A 228 -19.86 -6.50 6.67
CA VAL A 228 -20.44 -5.86 5.49
C VAL A 228 -21.80 -6.50 5.17
N ALA A 229 -22.87 -5.69 5.12
CA ALA A 229 -24.27 -6.12 4.95
C ALA A 229 -24.79 -5.85 3.53
N VAL A 230 -23.94 -5.95 2.52
CA VAL A 230 -24.30 -5.71 1.11
C VAL A 230 -24.54 -7.04 0.41
N ASP A 231 -25.77 -7.24 -0.06
CA ASP A 231 -26.16 -8.45 -0.79
C ASP A 231 -25.41 -8.59 -2.12
N GLY A 232 -24.97 -9.83 -2.43
CA GLY A 232 -24.29 -10.17 -3.67
C GLY A 232 -22.78 -9.99 -3.64
N LEU A 233 -22.20 -9.63 -2.51
CA LEU A 233 -20.76 -9.73 -2.28
C LEU A 233 -20.39 -11.17 -1.90
N SER A 234 -19.28 -11.67 -2.43
CA SER A 234 -18.75 -13.00 -2.14
C SER A 234 -17.44 -12.88 -1.40
N ASP A 235 -17.40 -13.40 -0.19
CA ASP A 235 -16.20 -13.48 0.63
C ASP A 235 -15.66 -14.91 0.66
N SER A 236 -14.38 -15.07 0.97
CA SER A 236 -13.73 -16.35 1.19
C SER A 236 -13.18 -16.43 2.62
N ALA A 237 -12.81 -17.64 3.05
CA ALA A 237 -12.07 -17.82 4.29
C ALA A 237 -10.57 -17.71 4.00
N TRP A 238 -9.82 -17.14 4.94
CA TRP A 238 -8.38 -17.12 4.91
C TRP A 238 -7.83 -18.48 5.38
N ASP A 239 -6.89 -19.06 4.63
CA ASP A 239 -6.28 -20.37 4.91
C ASP A 239 -4.77 -20.29 5.26
N GLY A 240 -4.20 -19.07 5.30
CA GLY A 240 -2.80 -18.83 5.67
C GLY A 240 -2.60 -18.63 7.17
N ALA A 241 -1.52 -17.93 7.54
CA ALA A 241 -1.21 -17.61 8.93
C ALA A 241 -2.34 -16.81 9.58
N ASP A 242 -2.72 -17.17 10.82
CA ASP A 242 -3.65 -16.37 11.60
C ASP A 242 -2.94 -15.16 12.20
N LEU A 243 -3.66 -14.04 12.28
CA LEU A 243 -3.21 -12.82 12.95
C LEU A 243 -3.89 -12.74 14.32
N PRO A 244 -3.19 -13.01 15.43
CA PRO A 244 -3.78 -12.98 16.76
C PRO A 244 -4.39 -11.61 17.07
N GLU A 245 -5.60 -11.58 17.63
CA GLU A 245 -6.29 -10.33 17.96
C GLU A 245 -5.46 -9.40 18.84
N ALA A 246 -4.72 -9.94 19.79
CA ALA A 246 -3.84 -9.15 20.68
C ALA A 246 -2.72 -8.43 19.91
N ASP A 247 -2.14 -9.08 18.90
CA ASP A 247 -1.13 -8.48 18.04
C ASP A 247 -1.75 -7.39 17.17
N PHE A 248 -2.90 -7.66 16.55
CA PHE A 248 -3.61 -6.66 15.75
C PHE A 248 -4.03 -5.43 16.59
N ARG A 249 -4.55 -5.63 17.80
CA ARG A 249 -4.91 -4.51 18.69
C ARG A 249 -3.73 -3.61 19.00
N ARG A 250 -2.56 -4.21 19.24
CA ARG A 250 -1.32 -3.47 19.50
C ARG A 250 -0.87 -2.70 18.24
N GLN A 251 -0.84 -3.37 17.09
CA GLN A 251 -0.44 -2.79 15.80
C GLN A 251 -1.36 -1.65 15.38
N ALA A 252 -2.67 -1.84 15.48
CA ALA A 252 -3.66 -0.84 15.09
C ALA A 252 -3.88 0.27 16.15
N GLY A 253 -3.27 0.16 17.33
CA GLY A 253 -3.47 1.12 18.43
C GLY A 253 -4.90 1.18 18.94
N VAL A 254 -5.61 0.05 18.93
CA VAL A 254 -7.02 0.00 19.37
C VAL A 254 -7.12 0.32 20.86
N LEU A 255 -7.93 1.32 21.20
CA LEU A 255 -8.09 1.77 22.59
C LEU A 255 -8.68 0.65 23.47
N ASP A 256 -8.32 0.68 24.78
CA ASP A 256 -8.85 -0.27 25.76
C ASP A 256 -10.37 -0.21 25.83
N GLY A 257 -11.00 -1.37 25.83
CA GLY A 257 -12.45 -1.54 25.89
C GLY A 257 -13.19 -1.36 24.56
N VAL A 258 -12.52 -0.90 23.49
CA VAL A 258 -13.10 -0.84 22.14
C VAL A 258 -13.10 -2.25 21.53
N GLN A 259 -14.23 -2.71 21.04
CA GLN A 259 -14.35 -3.99 20.33
C GLN A 259 -13.91 -3.85 18.88
N LEU A 260 -13.32 -4.91 18.31
CA LEU A 260 -13.09 -4.97 16.88
C LEU A 260 -14.41 -5.15 16.14
N VAL A 261 -14.49 -4.60 14.93
CA VAL A 261 -15.67 -4.73 14.08
C VAL A 261 -15.65 -6.05 13.29
N GLY A 262 -16.83 -6.62 13.06
CA GLY A 262 -17.02 -7.83 12.28
C GLY A 262 -16.73 -9.13 13.05
N THR A 263 -17.10 -10.24 12.44
CA THR A 263 -16.97 -11.60 12.98
C THR A 263 -15.86 -12.40 12.30
N GLY A 264 -15.50 -13.57 12.86
CA GLY A 264 -14.42 -14.42 12.34
C GLY A 264 -13.02 -13.99 12.75
N SER A 265 -12.00 -14.57 12.15
CA SER A 265 -10.60 -14.24 12.44
C SER A 265 -10.24 -12.82 11.97
N VAL A 266 -9.19 -12.25 12.55
CA VAL A 266 -8.66 -10.95 12.08
C VAL A 266 -8.14 -11.08 10.65
N ALA A 267 -7.48 -12.18 10.34
CA ALA A 267 -6.96 -12.48 9.01
C ALA A 267 -8.06 -12.54 7.94
N ASP A 268 -9.21 -13.20 8.24
CA ASP A 268 -10.37 -13.18 7.35
C ASP A 268 -10.83 -11.76 7.00
N ARG A 269 -11.04 -10.94 8.03
CA ARG A 269 -11.53 -9.56 7.89
C ARG A 269 -10.57 -8.67 7.12
N LEU A 270 -9.26 -8.89 7.27
CA LEU A 270 -8.23 -8.08 6.62
C LEU A 270 -7.91 -8.51 5.19
N TRP A 271 -7.95 -9.83 4.88
CA TRP A 271 -7.32 -10.32 3.66
C TRP A 271 -8.27 -11.06 2.72
N SER A 272 -9.36 -11.64 3.21
CA SER A 272 -10.25 -12.49 2.39
C SER A 272 -11.71 -12.05 2.32
N ARG A 273 -12.05 -10.91 2.95
CA ARG A 273 -13.40 -10.34 2.90
C ARG A 273 -13.42 -8.93 2.36
N HIS A 274 -14.59 -8.52 1.88
CA HIS A 274 -14.86 -7.12 1.58
C HIS A 274 -14.75 -6.27 2.84
N ALA A 275 -14.26 -5.05 2.68
CA ALA A 275 -14.30 -4.05 3.75
C ALA A 275 -14.72 -2.71 3.16
N ILE A 276 -15.61 -2.01 3.86
CA ILE A 276 -16.13 -0.71 3.43
C ILE A 276 -15.76 0.32 4.48
N SER A 277 -15.23 1.46 4.03
CA SER A 277 -14.82 2.56 4.90
C SER A 277 -15.31 3.89 4.36
N VAL A 278 -15.70 4.80 5.24
CA VAL A 278 -16.02 6.19 4.90
C VAL A 278 -14.73 7.00 4.96
N LEU A 279 -14.27 7.50 3.79
CA LEU A 279 -13.02 8.26 3.68
C LEU A 279 -13.22 9.76 3.94
N GLY A 280 -14.41 10.27 3.69
CA GLY A 280 -14.72 11.68 3.85
C GLY A 280 -16.20 11.93 3.92
N LEU A 281 -16.58 13.00 4.63
CA LEU A 281 -17.96 13.42 4.80
C LEU A 281 -18.02 14.95 4.70
N ASP A 282 -18.80 15.45 3.74
CA ASP A 282 -19.12 16.87 3.68
C ASP A 282 -20.30 17.15 4.61
N ALA A 283 -20.01 17.73 5.76
CA ALA A 283 -20.97 18.12 6.78
C ALA A 283 -20.62 19.52 7.32
N PRO A 284 -21.58 20.27 7.86
CA PRO A 284 -21.28 21.51 8.56
C PRO A 284 -20.24 21.27 9.69
N ALA A 285 -19.27 22.18 9.80
CA ALA A 285 -18.35 22.13 10.94
C ALA A 285 -19.11 22.28 12.26
N VAL A 286 -18.65 21.60 13.30
CA VAL A 286 -19.25 21.71 14.64
C VAL A 286 -19.16 23.15 15.16
N GLU A 287 -17.99 23.76 15.00
CA GLU A 287 -17.77 25.15 15.38
C GLU A 287 -18.48 26.09 14.41
N GLY A 288 -19.33 26.97 14.91
CA GLY A 288 -20.15 27.86 14.11
C GLY A 288 -21.39 27.21 13.48
N ALA A 289 -21.73 25.97 13.83
CA ALA A 289 -22.94 25.31 13.35
C ALA A 289 -24.20 26.09 13.76
N GLY A 290 -25.05 26.43 12.76
CA GLY A 290 -26.32 27.10 12.97
C GLY A 290 -27.49 26.14 13.18
N ASN A 291 -28.64 26.67 13.58
CA ASN A 291 -29.90 25.92 13.72
C ASN A 291 -30.53 25.64 12.33
N ILE A 292 -29.90 24.76 11.54
CA ILE A 292 -30.24 24.53 10.14
C ILE A 292 -30.50 23.04 9.86
N VAL A 293 -31.57 22.73 9.13
CA VAL A 293 -31.77 21.46 8.43
C VAL A 293 -31.14 21.57 7.06
N ILE A 294 -30.13 20.73 6.77
CA ILE A 294 -29.35 20.86 5.52
C ILE A 294 -30.03 20.11 4.35
N PRO A 295 -29.99 20.68 3.13
CA PRO A 295 -30.68 20.13 1.96
C PRO A 295 -29.91 19.01 1.26
N SER A 296 -28.60 18.95 1.44
CA SER A 296 -27.71 18.00 0.76
C SER A 296 -26.53 17.64 1.63
N ALA A 297 -26.08 16.39 1.57
CA ALA A 297 -24.87 15.90 2.19
C ALA A 297 -24.17 14.91 1.27
N ARG A 298 -22.85 14.78 1.39
CA ARG A 298 -22.03 13.96 0.51
C ARG A 298 -20.96 13.18 1.31
N ALA A 299 -20.72 11.93 0.89
CA ALA A 299 -19.65 11.11 1.46
C ALA A 299 -18.82 10.45 0.36
N LYS A 300 -17.56 10.22 0.64
CA LYS A 300 -16.66 9.36 -0.14
C LYS A 300 -16.48 8.03 0.60
N VAL A 301 -16.76 6.93 -0.10
CA VAL A 301 -16.72 5.57 0.43
C VAL A 301 -15.67 4.77 -0.34
N ALA A 302 -14.84 4.03 0.38
CA ALA A 302 -13.90 3.07 -0.19
C ALA A 302 -14.41 1.65 0.03
N VAL A 303 -14.19 0.79 -0.96
CA VAL A 303 -14.49 -0.64 -0.93
C VAL A 303 -13.20 -1.41 -1.19
N ARG A 304 -12.82 -2.28 -0.27
CA ARG A 304 -11.77 -3.28 -0.49
C ARG A 304 -12.40 -4.56 -0.99
N VAL A 305 -11.88 -5.08 -2.09
CA VAL A 305 -12.39 -6.26 -2.80
C VAL A 305 -11.44 -7.43 -2.56
N PRO A 306 -11.89 -8.56 -1.99
CA PRO A 306 -11.02 -9.68 -1.68
C PRO A 306 -10.58 -10.43 -2.94
N PRO A 307 -9.49 -11.22 -2.87
CA PRO A 307 -9.07 -12.12 -3.94
C PRO A 307 -10.21 -13.03 -4.40
N GLY A 308 -10.32 -13.22 -5.72
CA GLY A 308 -11.36 -14.05 -6.35
C GLY A 308 -12.71 -13.34 -6.56
N ALA A 309 -12.93 -12.15 -6.00
CA ALA A 309 -14.13 -11.36 -6.28
C ALA A 309 -13.90 -10.41 -7.48
N ASP A 310 -14.96 -10.19 -8.26
CA ASP A 310 -14.95 -9.24 -9.38
C ASP A 310 -15.13 -7.80 -8.83
N PRO A 311 -14.18 -6.88 -9.07
CA PRO A 311 -14.24 -5.53 -8.55
C PRO A 311 -15.41 -4.72 -9.14
N VAL A 312 -15.75 -4.92 -10.41
CA VAL A 312 -16.86 -4.21 -11.05
C VAL A 312 -18.19 -4.68 -10.45
N ALA A 313 -18.38 -5.99 -10.37
CA ALA A 313 -19.58 -6.57 -9.76
C ALA A 313 -19.74 -6.18 -8.28
N SER A 314 -18.62 -6.09 -7.53
CA SER A 314 -18.60 -5.63 -6.14
C SER A 314 -19.05 -4.18 -6.01
N MET A 315 -18.53 -3.28 -6.85
CA MET A 315 -18.92 -1.87 -6.85
C MET A 315 -20.40 -1.69 -7.25
N GLU A 316 -20.88 -2.45 -8.23
CA GLU A 316 -22.29 -2.46 -8.62
C GLU A 316 -23.20 -2.97 -7.49
N ALA A 317 -22.76 -3.97 -6.71
CA ALA A 317 -23.50 -4.46 -5.55
C ALA A 317 -23.65 -3.37 -4.49
N VAL A 318 -22.56 -2.66 -4.18
CA VAL A 318 -22.57 -1.54 -3.22
C VAL A 318 -23.48 -0.40 -3.74
N GLU A 319 -23.40 -0.05 -5.02
CA GLU A 319 -24.27 0.97 -5.61
C GLU A 319 -25.75 0.57 -5.52
N ARG A 320 -26.11 -0.66 -5.87
CA ARG A 320 -27.47 -1.18 -5.77
C ARG A 320 -27.98 -1.13 -4.33
N HIS A 321 -27.15 -1.53 -3.36
CA HIS A 321 -27.48 -1.48 -1.94
C HIS A 321 -27.80 -0.05 -1.50
N LEU A 322 -26.94 0.91 -1.82
CA LEU A 322 -27.14 2.32 -1.47
C LEU A 322 -28.43 2.88 -2.08
N ARG A 323 -28.74 2.56 -3.34
CA ARG A 323 -29.99 2.98 -3.99
C ARG A 323 -31.23 2.36 -3.32
N ALA A 324 -31.16 1.08 -2.96
CA ALA A 324 -32.26 0.36 -2.33
C ALA A 324 -32.55 0.84 -0.90
N HIS A 325 -31.51 1.25 -0.16
CA HIS A 325 -31.63 1.70 1.24
C HIS A 325 -31.71 3.22 1.40
N THR A 326 -31.91 3.96 0.29
CA THR A 326 -32.07 5.43 0.33
C THR A 326 -33.31 5.79 1.18
N PRO A 327 -33.14 6.50 2.32
CA PRO A 327 -34.23 6.77 3.23
C PRO A 327 -35.21 7.81 2.69
N TRP A 328 -36.47 7.72 3.11
CA TRP A 328 -37.53 8.72 2.91
C TRP A 328 -37.81 9.11 1.45
N GLY A 329 -37.41 8.30 0.48
CA GLY A 329 -37.56 8.64 -0.94
C GLY A 329 -36.67 9.82 -1.38
N ALA A 330 -35.57 10.08 -0.68
CA ALA A 330 -34.60 11.10 -1.04
C ALA A 330 -33.99 10.84 -2.41
N THR A 331 -33.43 11.86 -3.02
CA THR A 331 -32.64 11.72 -4.26
C THR A 331 -31.22 11.32 -3.90
N VAL A 332 -30.73 10.21 -4.47
CA VAL A 332 -29.34 9.78 -4.34
C VAL A 332 -28.64 9.81 -5.69
N GLU A 333 -27.50 10.49 -5.73
CA GLU A 333 -26.55 10.47 -6.86
C GLU A 333 -25.30 9.71 -6.42
N ILE A 334 -24.84 8.75 -7.22
CA ILE A 334 -23.67 7.93 -6.94
C ILE A 334 -22.72 8.02 -8.12
N ALA A 335 -21.51 8.48 -7.88
CA ALA A 335 -20.41 8.48 -8.85
C ALA A 335 -19.41 7.40 -8.45
N VAL A 336 -19.24 6.38 -9.28
CA VAL A 336 -18.31 5.27 -9.08
C VAL A 336 -17.01 5.56 -9.82
N GLU A 337 -15.88 5.46 -9.13
CA GLU A 337 -14.55 5.55 -9.72
C GLU A 337 -14.12 4.16 -10.25
N PRO A 338 -13.20 4.09 -11.24
CA PRO A 338 -12.64 2.81 -11.67
C PRO A 338 -12.05 2.03 -10.49
N ALA A 339 -12.31 0.74 -10.45
CA ALA A 339 -11.81 -0.14 -9.39
C ALA A 339 -10.59 -0.92 -9.89
N SER A 340 -9.61 -1.16 -9.01
CA SER A 340 -8.48 -2.05 -9.26
C SER A 340 -8.81 -3.49 -8.88
N SER A 341 -8.28 -4.43 -9.65
CA SER A 341 -8.47 -5.86 -9.40
C SER A 341 -7.72 -6.33 -8.16
N PRO A 342 -8.28 -7.25 -7.38
CA PRO A 342 -7.53 -7.99 -6.39
C PRO A 342 -6.55 -8.95 -7.08
N LEU A 343 -5.50 -9.35 -6.38
CA LEU A 343 -4.51 -10.29 -6.89
C LEU A 343 -4.37 -11.49 -5.96
N SER A 344 -4.18 -12.66 -6.59
CA SER A 344 -3.68 -13.87 -5.94
C SER A 344 -2.30 -14.17 -6.50
N LEU A 345 -1.30 -14.17 -5.63
CA LEU A 345 0.09 -14.44 -5.97
C LEU A 345 0.43 -15.87 -5.53
N HIS A 346 1.26 -16.55 -6.30
CA HIS A 346 1.75 -17.86 -5.90
C HIS A 346 2.97 -17.69 -5.00
N ALA A 347 3.00 -18.40 -3.89
CA ALA A 347 4.19 -18.47 -3.06
C ALA A 347 5.34 -19.11 -3.88
N ASP A 348 6.36 -18.32 -4.20
CA ASP A 348 7.53 -18.80 -4.94
C ASP A 348 8.43 -19.63 -4.02
N ALA A 349 8.81 -20.84 -4.45
CA ALA A 349 9.61 -21.75 -3.63
C ALA A 349 11.04 -21.23 -3.38
N ALA A 350 11.64 -20.56 -4.37
CA ALA A 350 12.97 -19.95 -4.21
C ALA A 350 12.91 -18.77 -3.23
N ALA A 351 11.84 -17.96 -3.28
CA ALA A 351 11.60 -16.89 -2.34
C ALA A 351 11.41 -17.41 -0.90
N ALA A 352 10.61 -18.47 -0.73
CA ALA A 352 10.43 -19.13 0.57
C ALA A 352 11.77 -19.65 1.11
N THR A 353 12.56 -20.35 0.31
CA THR A 353 13.85 -20.88 0.70
C THR A 353 14.86 -19.78 1.09
N ALA A 354 14.85 -18.66 0.34
CA ALA A 354 15.70 -17.50 0.65
C ALA A 354 15.34 -16.89 2.01
N LEU A 355 14.04 -16.70 2.29
CA LEU A 355 13.54 -16.22 3.58
C LEU A 355 13.91 -17.18 4.72
N GLU A 356 13.63 -18.50 4.57
CA GLU A 356 13.98 -19.49 5.58
C GLU A 356 15.47 -19.52 5.88
N THR A 357 16.31 -19.41 4.85
CA THR A 357 17.77 -19.38 5.00
C THR A 357 18.24 -18.10 5.70
N ALA A 358 17.66 -16.96 5.39
CA ALA A 358 18.05 -15.67 5.96
C ALA A 358 17.63 -15.56 7.45
N TYR A 359 16.42 -16.03 7.78
CA TYR A 359 15.83 -15.89 9.12
C TYR A 359 16.04 -17.10 10.01
N GLY A 360 16.35 -18.27 9.45
CA GLY A 360 16.47 -19.53 10.21
C GLY A 360 15.12 -20.00 10.77
N LYS A 361 14.01 -19.60 10.18
CA LYS A 361 12.64 -19.91 10.60
C LYS A 361 11.79 -20.30 9.39
N PRO A 362 10.73 -21.12 9.58
CA PRO A 362 9.78 -21.40 8.51
C PRO A 362 9.04 -20.13 8.09
N VAL A 363 8.71 -20.04 6.80
CA VAL A 363 7.97 -18.90 6.21
C VAL A 363 6.49 -19.02 6.51
N ALA A 364 5.88 -17.93 6.96
CA ALA A 364 4.44 -17.77 7.05
C ALA A 364 3.89 -17.19 5.74
N VAL A 365 2.60 -17.41 5.48
CA VAL A 365 1.87 -16.83 4.35
C VAL A 365 0.87 -15.82 4.89
N MET A 366 0.87 -14.61 4.34
CA MET A 366 -0.08 -13.55 4.68
C MET A 366 -0.77 -12.99 3.44
N GLY A 367 -1.87 -12.26 3.66
CA GLY A 367 -2.44 -11.35 2.68
C GLY A 367 -2.07 -9.91 2.95
N SER A 368 -2.26 -9.03 1.99
CA SER A 368 -2.23 -7.59 2.19
C SER A 368 -3.63 -6.99 2.05
N GLY A 369 -3.98 -6.13 2.99
CA GLY A 369 -5.22 -5.34 2.92
C GLY A 369 -5.14 -4.19 1.92
N GLY A 370 -3.95 -3.82 1.50
CA GLY A 370 -3.68 -2.79 0.49
C GLY A 370 -3.80 -3.30 -0.93
N SER A 371 -3.80 -2.37 -1.87
CA SER A 371 -3.65 -2.63 -3.30
C SER A 371 -2.51 -1.78 -3.83
N ILE A 372 -1.65 -2.37 -4.64
CA ILE A 372 -0.58 -1.67 -5.34
C ILE A 372 -0.96 -1.67 -6.83
N PRO A 373 -1.44 -0.53 -7.38
CA PRO A 373 -1.97 -0.50 -8.74
C PRO A 373 -0.95 -0.91 -9.81
N LEU A 374 0.32 -0.57 -9.62
CA LEU A 374 1.40 -1.01 -10.49
C LEU A 374 1.48 -2.54 -10.54
N VAL A 375 1.43 -3.21 -9.39
CA VAL A 375 1.51 -4.69 -9.32
C VAL A 375 0.34 -5.32 -10.06
N ALA A 376 -0.87 -4.78 -9.90
CA ALA A 376 -2.05 -5.24 -10.64
C ALA A 376 -1.85 -5.10 -12.16
N ARG A 377 -1.32 -3.96 -12.61
CA ARG A 377 -1.05 -3.72 -14.04
C ARG A 377 0.05 -4.62 -14.58
N LEU A 378 1.13 -4.81 -13.82
CA LEU A 378 2.22 -5.72 -14.23
C LEU A 378 1.72 -7.17 -14.35
N ALA A 379 0.85 -7.62 -13.45
CA ALA A 379 0.22 -8.94 -13.55
C ALA A 379 -0.67 -9.10 -14.80
N GLU A 380 -1.34 -8.02 -15.25
CA GLU A 380 -2.11 -8.03 -16.50
C GLU A 380 -1.21 -8.05 -17.74
N VAL A 381 -0.14 -7.25 -17.75
CA VAL A 381 0.77 -7.11 -18.90
C VAL A 381 1.70 -8.31 -19.01
N TYR A 382 2.10 -8.92 -17.91
CA TYR A 382 3.00 -10.07 -17.85
C TYR A 382 2.35 -11.22 -17.07
N PRO A 383 1.30 -11.86 -17.61
CA PRO A 383 0.51 -12.86 -16.87
C PRO A 383 1.29 -14.11 -16.47
N ASP A 384 2.40 -14.39 -17.14
CA ASP A 384 3.27 -15.54 -16.84
C ASP A 384 4.38 -15.19 -15.82
N ALA A 385 4.55 -13.91 -15.47
CA ALA A 385 5.57 -13.49 -14.52
C ALA A 385 5.16 -13.84 -13.08
N LYS A 386 6.11 -14.36 -12.32
CA LYS A 386 5.94 -14.56 -10.88
C LYS A 386 6.13 -13.23 -10.16
N ILE A 387 5.24 -12.91 -9.25
CA ILE A 387 5.34 -11.68 -8.43
C ILE A 387 5.68 -12.06 -7.01
N VAL A 388 6.76 -11.48 -6.47
CA VAL A 388 7.20 -11.59 -5.09
C VAL A 388 7.03 -10.21 -4.45
N LEU A 389 6.24 -10.15 -3.40
CA LEU A 389 5.98 -8.93 -2.64
C LEU A 389 6.54 -9.11 -1.23
N TRP A 390 7.55 -8.34 -0.91
CA TRP A 390 8.22 -8.31 0.40
C TRP A 390 8.91 -6.98 0.66
N GLY A 391 9.62 -6.85 1.78
CA GLY A 391 10.39 -5.65 2.14
C GLY A 391 10.74 -5.66 3.61
N ALA A 392 11.32 -4.56 4.07
CA ALA A 392 11.74 -4.41 5.46
C ALA A 392 10.70 -3.73 6.36
N GLN A 393 9.53 -3.41 5.83
CA GLN A 393 8.42 -2.91 6.64
C GLN A 393 7.99 -3.98 7.65
N ASP A 394 7.47 -3.57 8.78
CA ASP A 394 6.84 -4.46 9.75
C ASP A 394 5.52 -3.86 10.24
N SER A 395 4.52 -4.72 10.45
CA SER A 395 3.21 -4.27 10.92
C SER A 395 3.21 -3.85 12.40
N ASP A 396 4.28 -4.14 13.16
CA ASP A 396 4.33 -3.83 14.58
C ASP A 396 4.63 -2.36 14.86
N ALA A 397 5.58 -1.74 14.12
CA ALA A 397 6.08 -0.41 14.48
C ALA A 397 6.54 0.47 13.30
N ALA A 398 6.40 0.01 12.05
CA ALA A 398 6.84 0.80 10.90
C ALA A 398 6.09 2.13 10.78
N GLN A 399 4.79 2.17 11.12
CA GLN A 399 3.93 3.35 11.11
C GLN A 399 4.02 4.14 9.80
N ILE A 400 4.01 3.43 8.67
CA ILE A 400 4.01 4.05 7.34
C ILE A 400 2.86 5.07 7.23
N HIS A 401 3.08 6.19 6.53
CA HIS A 401 2.18 7.34 6.38
C HIS A 401 1.85 8.11 7.68
N ALA A 402 2.26 7.62 8.85
CA ALA A 402 2.06 8.29 10.14
C ALA A 402 3.33 9.02 10.64
N ALA A 403 3.21 9.70 11.78
CA ALA A 403 4.37 10.25 12.48
C ALA A 403 5.19 9.13 13.14
N ASN A 404 6.49 9.33 13.24
CA ASN A 404 7.47 8.36 13.75
C ASN A 404 7.59 7.08 12.90
N GLU A 405 7.38 7.19 11.60
CA GLU A 405 7.75 6.11 10.69
C GLU A 405 9.17 5.63 10.95
N SER A 406 9.39 4.32 10.89
CA SER A 406 10.71 3.73 11.17
C SER A 406 10.86 2.35 10.58
N VAL A 407 12.10 1.97 10.28
CA VAL A 407 12.49 0.61 9.90
C VAL A 407 13.39 0.00 10.96
N ASP A 408 13.22 -1.29 11.27
CA ASP A 408 14.16 -2.04 12.10
C ASP A 408 15.41 -2.38 11.28
N LEU A 409 16.58 -2.04 11.81
CA LEU A 409 17.84 -2.19 11.08
C LEU A 409 18.26 -3.66 10.90
N ALA A 410 17.91 -4.52 11.84
CA ALA A 410 18.19 -5.95 11.71
C ALA A 410 17.25 -6.62 10.70
N GLU A 411 15.99 -6.20 10.67
CA GLU A 411 15.02 -6.63 9.65
C GLU A 411 15.45 -6.22 8.25
N LEU A 412 15.89 -4.97 8.08
CA LEU A 412 16.40 -4.47 6.81
C LEU A 412 17.63 -5.26 6.33
N GLU A 413 18.56 -5.61 7.23
CA GLU A 413 19.71 -6.45 6.92
C GLU A 413 19.28 -7.88 6.52
N ALA A 414 18.33 -8.47 7.25
CA ALA A 414 17.80 -9.80 6.96
C ALA A 414 17.11 -9.84 5.59
N MET A 415 16.33 -8.82 5.26
CA MET A 415 15.66 -8.73 3.96
C MET A 415 16.64 -8.45 2.81
N ALA A 416 17.67 -7.63 3.02
CA ALA A 416 18.74 -7.46 2.03
C ALA A 416 19.50 -8.78 1.75
N ARG A 417 19.75 -9.56 2.81
CA ARG A 417 20.32 -10.92 2.69
C ARG A 417 19.37 -11.86 1.97
N THR A 418 18.08 -11.83 2.30
CA THR A 418 17.04 -12.61 1.60
C THR A 418 17.05 -12.32 0.11
N GLN A 419 17.05 -11.05 -0.28
CA GLN A 419 17.08 -10.62 -1.68
C GLN A 419 18.33 -11.14 -2.40
N ALA A 420 19.50 -11.09 -1.79
CA ALA A 420 20.74 -11.59 -2.38
C ALA A 420 20.73 -13.13 -2.53
N LEU A 421 20.24 -13.84 -1.53
CA LEU A 421 20.06 -15.30 -1.59
C LEU A 421 19.05 -15.71 -2.68
N PHE A 422 17.97 -14.96 -2.81
CA PHE A 422 16.94 -15.21 -3.81
C PHE A 422 17.50 -15.15 -5.24
N LEU A 423 18.30 -14.11 -5.56
CA LEU A 423 18.98 -14.02 -6.87
C LEU A 423 19.89 -15.23 -7.12
N THR A 424 20.58 -15.74 -6.10
CA THR A 424 21.42 -16.94 -6.22
C THR A 424 20.57 -18.19 -6.50
N GLN A 425 19.47 -18.36 -5.78
CA GLN A 425 18.60 -19.54 -5.90
C GLN A 425 17.87 -19.60 -7.24
N LEU A 426 17.51 -18.45 -7.81
CA LEU A 426 16.90 -18.39 -9.14
C LEU A 426 17.85 -18.87 -10.26
N ALA A 427 19.16 -18.81 -10.05
CA ALA A 427 20.15 -19.33 -11.00
C ALA A 427 20.38 -20.83 -10.88
N GLU A 428 19.98 -21.46 -9.75
CA GLU A 428 20.18 -22.88 -9.48
C GLU A 428 18.97 -23.73 -9.90
N GLY A 429 17.82 -23.13 -10.14
CA GLY A 429 16.56 -23.78 -10.48
C GLY A 429 16.15 -23.59 -11.92
#